data_a42a2c11836bb39fb06f126336500460
#
_entry.id   a42a2c11836bb39fb06f126336500460
#
_cell.length_a   1.000
_cell.length_b   1.000
_cell.length_c   1.000
_cell.angle_alpha   90.00
_cell.angle_beta   90.00
_cell.angle_gamma   90.00
#
_symmetry.space_group_name_H-M   'P 1'
#
loop_
_entity.id
_entity.type
_entity.pdbx_description
1 polymer ?
#
loop_
_entity_poly.entity_id
_entity_poly.type
_entity_poly.pdbx_seq_one_letter_code
_entity_poly.pdbx_strand_id
1 'polypeptide(L)'
;MDDFRVRLSEVDLVDRLALPVPAIVVQSAIGVAFFVGALVTRAAVDVLATSAGPFSLIYPAVMLATLYGRWQAGLITWLISYLHAWYVVLPMRNSFEFADPSDFARTLVNGAASLVILFFAEAFRRAVRRATEERDAEIQTRDMLLGELDHRTKNNFAMVASLLDLQRRATSSEEV
;
A
#
# COMPACT_ATOMS: atom_id res chain seq x y z
N MET A 1 12.64 7.09 13.42
CA MET A 1 12.34 5.78 12.78
C MET A 1 10.83 5.59 12.57
N ASP A 2 10.00 6.44 13.18
CA ASP A 2 8.53 6.39 13.08
C ASP A 2 7.96 7.02 11.79
N ASP A 3 8.65 7.99 11.23
CA ASP A 3 8.19 8.76 10.06
C ASP A 3 8.18 7.94 8.74
N PHE A 4 8.98 6.86 8.66
CA PHE A 4 9.00 5.99 7.50
C PHE A 4 7.82 4.98 7.47
N ARG A 5 7.29 4.61 8.64
CA ARG A 5 6.20 3.63 8.78
C ARG A 5 4.83 4.20 8.46
N VAL A 6 4.59 5.47 8.78
CA VAL A 6 3.33 6.17 8.47
C VAL A 6 3.12 6.29 6.96
N ARG A 7 4.20 6.40 6.18
CA ARG A 7 4.12 6.58 4.72
C ARG A 7 3.69 5.33 3.94
N LEU A 8 3.83 4.12 4.47
CA LEU A 8 3.44 2.90 3.74
C LEU A 8 1.92 2.66 3.71
N SER A 9 1.19 3.09 4.75
CA SER A 9 -0.28 3.01 4.77
C SER A 9 -0.94 4.10 3.90
N GLU A 10 -0.22 5.21 3.69
CA GLU A 10 -0.64 6.32 2.82
C GLU A 10 -0.36 6.06 1.33
N VAL A 11 0.19 4.90 0.97
CA VAL A 11 0.75 4.64 -0.37
C VAL A 11 -0.30 4.10 -1.36
N ASP A 12 -1.54 3.83 -0.93
CA ASP A 12 -2.62 3.47 -1.88
C ASP A 12 -2.98 4.69 -2.74
N LEU A 13 -2.37 4.76 -3.94
CA LEU A 13 -2.59 5.86 -4.88
C LEU A 13 -4.05 5.95 -5.34
N VAL A 14 -4.80 4.85 -5.28
CA VAL A 14 -6.21 4.82 -5.67
C VAL A 14 -7.04 5.65 -4.68
N ASP A 15 -6.79 5.49 -3.39
CA ASP A 15 -7.49 6.24 -2.34
C ASP A 15 -7.00 7.71 -2.27
N ARG A 16 -5.72 7.96 -2.55
CA ARG A 16 -5.15 9.34 -2.56
C ARG A 16 -5.66 10.19 -3.71
N LEU A 17 -5.79 9.62 -4.89
CA LEU A 17 -6.21 10.40 -6.05
C LEU A 17 -7.69 10.80 -5.98
N ALA A 18 -8.52 10.09 -5.18
CA ALA A 18 -9.94 10.38 -4.91
C ALA A 18 -10.70 10.97 -6.12
N LEU A 19 -10.34 10.51 -7.34
CA LEU A 19 -10.91 11.03 -8.57
C LEU A 19 -12.38 10.60 -8.69
N PRO A 20 -13.25 11.44 -9.24
CA PRO A 20 -14.67 11.12 -9.46
C PRO A 20 -14.88 10.13 -10.61
N VAL A 21 -14.02 9.09 -10.69
CA VAL A 21 -14.05 8.03 -11.69
C VAL A 21 -14.02 6.66 -11.00
N PRO A 22 -14.54 5.60 -11.65
CA PRO A 22 -14.48 4.26 -11.10
C PRO A 22 -13.05 3.84 -10.74
N ALA A 23 -12.88 3.21 -9.58
CA ALA A 23 -11.56 2.77 -9.10
C ALA A 23 -10.77 1.95 -10.12
N ILE A 24 -11.47 1.15 -10.94
CA ILE A 24 -10.82 0.34 -12.00
C ILE A 24 -10.12 1.21 -13.05
N VAL A 25 -10.62 2.40 -13.35
CA VAL A 25 -9.99 3.32 -14.31
C VAL A 25 -8.67 3.85 -13.74
N VAL A 26 -8.66 4.25 -12.48
CA VAL A 26 -7.44 4.70 -11.78
C VAL A 26 -6.42 3.56 -11.70
N GLN A 27 -6.86 2.37 -11.34
CA GLN A 27 -6.01 1.18 -11.27
C GLN A 27 -5.42 0.82 -12.64
N SER A 28 -6.22 0.93 -13.71
CA SER A 28 -5.75 0.70 -15.08
C SER A 28 -4.70 1.73 -15.49
N ALA A 29 -4.93 3.00 -15.18
CA ALA A 29 -3.99 4.07 -15.46
C ALA A 29 -2.65 3.86 -14.70
N ILE A 30 -2.72 3.47 -13.44
CA ILE A 30 -1.53 3.12 -12.65
C ILE A 30 -0.80 1.92 -13.29
N GLY A 31 -1.53 0.87 -13.66
CA GLY A 31 -0.93 -0.31 -14.30
C GLY A 31 -0.21 0.04 -15.61
N VAL A 32 -0.83 0.86 -16.46
CA VAL A 32 -0.22 1.34 -17.71
C VAL A 32 0.99 2.24 -17.41
N ALA A 33 0.92 3.10 -16.40
CA ALA A 33 2.05 3.96 -16.02
C ALA A 33 3.28 3.15 -15.60
N PHE A 34 3.10 2.09 -14.80
CA PHE A 34 4.21 1.20 -14.43
C PHE A 34 4.75 0.40 -15.61
N PHE A 35 3.90 -0.03 -16.52
CA PHE A 35 4.35 -0.63 -17.78
C PHE A 35 5.21 0.33 -18.60
N VAL A 36 4.76 1.56 -18.82
CA VAL A 36 5.53 2.60 -19.53
C VAL A 36 6.84 2.90 -18.80
N GLY A 37 6.82 3.01 -17.48
CA GLY A 37 8.02 3.17 -16.67
C GLY A 37 9.02 2.02 -16.85
N ALA A 38 8.54 0.78 -16.91
CA ALA A 38 9.40 -0.38 -17.22
C ALA A 38 10.00 -0.31 -18.63
N LEU A 39 9.23 0.14 -19.62
CA LEU A 39 9.75 0.33 -21.00
C LEU A 39 10.83 1.41 -21.07
N VAL A 40 10.62 2.54 -20.42
CA VAL A 40 11.60 3.64 -20.35
C VAL A 40 12.89 3.17 -19.66
N THR A 41 12.73 2.48 -18.53
CA THR A 41 13.87 1.89 -17.80
C THR A 41 14.60 0.87 -18.65
N ARG A 42 13.88 0.03 -19.36
CA ARG A 42 14.46 -0.93 -20.28
C ARG A 42 15.27 -0.23 -21.39
N ALA A 43 14.70 0.79 -22.03
CA ALA A 43 15.40 1.55 -23.05
C ALA A 43 16.72 2.16 -22.54
N ALA A 44 16.71 2.67 -21.30
CA ALA A 44 17.91 3.20 -20.65
C ALA A 44 18.94 2.09 -20.35
N VAL A 45 18.49 0.94 -19.88
CA VAL A 45 19.38 -0.22 -19.59
C VAL A 45 19.97 -0.79 -20.87
N ASP A 46 19.21 -0.91 -21.95
CA ASP A 46 19.67 -1.43 -23.24
C ASP A 46 20.79 -0.56 -23.85
N VAL A 47 20.84 0.73 -23.50
CA VAL A 47 21.97 1.63 -23.86
C VAL A 47 23.26 1.29 -23.08
N LEU A 48 23.13 0.82 -21.84
CA LEU A 48 24.24 0.58 -20.94
C LEU A 48 24.69 -0.89 -20.94
N ALA A 49 23.76 -1.81 -21.17
CA ALA A 49 23.97 -3.25 -21.07
C ALA A 49 23.14 -4.00 -22.10
N THR A 50 23.76 -4.50 -23.15
CA THR A 50 23.12 -5.14 -24.33
C THR A 50 22.51 -6.53 -24.06
N SER A 51 22.46 -7.03 -22.83
CA SER A 51 22.03 -8.41 -22.49
C SER A 51 20.99 -8.54 -21.38
N ALA A 52 20.24 -7.49 -21.07
CA ALA A 52 19.14 -7.62 -20.14
C ALA A 52 18.04 -8.53 -20.73
N GLY A 53 17.75 -9.64 -20.05
CA GLY A 53 16.75 -10.62 -20.50
C GLY A 53 15.37 -10.00 -20.72
N PRO A 54 14.50 -10.58 -21.56
CA PRO A 54 13.23 -10.00 -21.98
C PRO A 54 12.23 -9.75 -20.81
N PHE A 55 12.37 -10.47 -19.70
CA PHE A 55 11.42 -10.46 -18.60
C PHE A 55 11.92 -9.74 -17.34
N SER A 56 13.19 -9.29 -17.30
CA SER A 56 13.85 -8.81 -16.08
C SER A 56 13.16 -7.65 -15.38
N LEU A 57 12.57 -6.71 -16.12
CA LEU A 57 11.90 -5.53 -15.58
C LEU A 57 10.40 -5.72 -15.32
N ILE A 58 9.83 -6.85 -15.75
CA ILE A 58 8.42 -7.16 -15.49
C ILE A 58 8.20 -7.38 -13.99
N TYR A 59 9.10 -8.06 -13.31
CA TYR A 59 8.99 -8.37 -11.89
C TYR A 59 8.84 -7.13 -11.00
N PRO A 60 9.78 -6.17 -11.02
CA PRO A 60 9.64 -4.97 -10.22
C PRO A 60 8.45 -4.10 -10.65
N ALA A 61 8.12 -4.03 -11.93
CA ALA A 61 6.97 -3.28 -12.42
C ALA A 61 5.65 -3.84 -11.88
N VAL A 62 5.45 -5.15 -11.96
CA VAL A 62 4.26 -5.84 -11.43
C VAL A 62 4.16 -5.69 -9.92
N MET A 63 5.28 -5.85 -9.21
CA MET A 63 5.33 -5.68 -7.75
C MET A 63 4.91 -4.26 -7.35
N LEU A 64 5.53 -3.24 -7.94
CA LEU A 64 5.23 -1.85 -7.62
C LEU A 64 3.80 -1.48 -8.02
N ALA A 65 3.33 -1.87 -9.20
CA ALA A 65 1.96 -1.64 -9.62
C ALA A 65 0.94 -2.26 -8.65
N THR A 66 1.23 -3.46 -8.11
CA THR A 66 0.38 -4.12 -7.12
C THR A 66 0.40 -3.39 -5.78
N LEU A 67 1.57 -2.97 -5.31
CA LEU A 67 1.70 -2.27 -4.03
C LEU A 67 0.98 -0.92 -4.04
N TYR A 68 1.10 -0.14 -5.12
CA TYR A 68 0.56 1.21 -5.22
C TYR A 68 -0.86 1.28 -5.80
N GLY A 69 -1.23 0.37 -6.70
CA GLY A 69 -2.49 0.39 -7.45
C GLY A 69 -3.40 -0.83 -7.21
N ARG A 70 -3.07 -1.66 -6.22
CA ARG A 70 -3.78 -2.90 -5.89
C ARG A 70 -3.57 -4.00 -6.95
N TRP A 71 -4.10 -5.20 -6.68
CA TRP A 71 -3.90 -6.38 -7.53
C TRP A 71 -4.37 -6.18 -8.99
N GLN A 72 -5.39 -5.35 -9.21
CA GLN A 72 -5.89 -5.06 -10.56
C GLN A 72 -4.84 -4.32 -11.41
N ALA A 73 -4.19 -3.30 -10.83
CA ALA A 73 -3.12 -2.58 -11.50
C ALA A 73 -1.93 -3.52 -11.80
N GLY A 74 -1.55 -4.36 -10.83
CA GLY A 74 -0.51 -5.37 -11.03
C GLY A 74 -0.85 -6.35 -12.15
N LEU A 75 -2.10 -6.81 -12.22
CA LEU A 75 -2.55 -7.74 -13.26
C LEU A 75 -2.52 -7.10 -14.65
N ILE A 76 -2.95 -5.84 -14.76
CA ILE A 76 -2.89 -5.08 -16.01
C ILE A 76 -1.45 -4.87 -16.46
N THR A 77 -0.56 -4.46 -15.53
CA THR A 77 0.88 -4.33 -15.81
C THR A 77 1.46 -5.66 -16.28
N TRP A 78 1.15 -6.74 -15.59
CA TRP A 78 1.59 -8.09 -15.94
C TRP A 78 1.14 -8.46 -17.36
N LEU A 79 -0.16 -8.34 -17.66
CA LEU A 79 -0.74 -8.73 -18.94
C LEU A 79 -0.11 -7.97 -20.11
N ILE A 80 -0.05 -6.64 -20.01
CA ILE A 80 0.50 -5.79 -21.07
C ILE A 80 1.99 -6.03 -21.24
N SER A 81 2.75 -6.11 -20.15
CA SER A 81 4.20 -6.36 -20.18
C SER A 81 4.53 -7.73 -20.77
N TYR A 82 3.71 -8.73 -20.44
CA TYR A 82 3.89 -10.09 -20.91
C TYR A 82 3.59 -10.21 -22.40
N LEU A 83 2.48 -9.63 -22.86
CA LEU A 83 2.12 -9.58 -24.28
C LEU A 83 3.16 -8.79 -25.10
N HIS A 84 3.64 -7.66 -24.55
CA HIS A 84 4.69 -6.88 -25.18
C HIS A 84 6.01 -7.68 -25.30
N ALA A 85 6.43 -8.35 -24.22
CA ALA A 85 7.64 -9.17 -24.25
C ALA A 85 7.53 -10.32 -25.25
N TRP A 86 6.36 -10.96 -25.33
CA TRP A 86 6.12 -12.05 -26.25
C TRP A 86 6.12 -11.57 -27.72
N TYR A 87 5.37 -10.49 -28.01
CA TYR A 87 5.18 -10.01 -29.38
C TYR A 87 6.38 -9.23 -29.94
N VAL A 88 7.05 -8.42 -29.10
CA VAL A 88 8.06 -7.45 -29.57
C VAL A 88 9.48 -7.90 -29.24
N VAL A 89 9.70 -8.54 -28.07
CA VAL A 89 11.04 -8.75 -27.54
C VAL A 89 11.59 -10.14 -27.84
N LEU A 90 10.75 -11.16 -27.89
CA LEU A 90 11.16 -12.51 -28.24
C LEU A 90 11.74 -12.60 -29.67
N PRO A 91 12.57 -13.63 -29.98
CA PRO A 91 13.30 -13.72 -31.24
C PRO A 91 12.43 -13.61 -32.52
N MET A 92 11.20 -14.15 -32.48
CA MET A 92 10.22 -14.02 -33.56
C MET A 92 9.43 -12.72 -33.43
N ARG A 93 10.05 -11.59 -33.76
CA ARG A 93 9.39 -10.27 -33.66
C ARG A 93 8.10 -10.20 -34.49
N ASN A 94 7.09 -9.55 -33.90
CA ASN A 94 5.75 -9.37 -34.50
C ASN A 94 5.01 -10.69 -34.75
N SER A 95 5.32 -11.73 -33.99
CA SER A 95 4.66 -13.03 -34.03
C SER A 95 4.46 -13.55 -32.60
N PHE A 96 3.44 -14.38 -32.43
CA PHE A 96 3.23 -15.16 -31.19
C PHE A 96 3.82 -16.56 -31.29
N GLU A 97 4.58 -16.85 -32.32
CA GLU A 97 5.28 -18.11 -32.51
C GLU A 97 6.58 -18.14 -31.71
N PHE A 98 6.96 -19.31 -31.24
CA PHE A 98 8.24 -19.52 -30.55
C PHE A 98 9.26 -20.05 -31.58
N ALA A 99 10.44 -19.45 -31.55
CA ALA A 99 11.55 -19.91 -32.42
C ALA A 99 12.12 -21.24 -31.89
N ASP A 100 12.07 -21.46 -30.58
CA ASP A 100 12.62 -22.63 -29.91
C ASP A 100 11.69 -23.08 -28.78
N PRO A 101 11.56 -24.40 -28.51
CA PRO A 101 10.82 -24.91 -27.34
C PRO A 101 11.27 -24.32 -26.00
N SER A 102 12.53 -23.91 -25.91
CA SER A 102 13.07 -23.25 -24.72
C SER A 102 12.46 -21.87 -24.49
N ASP A 103 12.05 -21.16 -25.54
CA ASP A 103 11.41 -19.85 -25.41
C ASP A 103 9.99 -20.00 -24.81
N PHE A 104 9.27 -21.05 -25.20
CA PHE A 104 7.99 -21.39 -24.55
C PHE A 104 8.16 -21.63 -23.05
N ALA A 105 9.12 -22.48 -22.68
CA ALA A 105 9.37 -22.82 -21.27
C ALA A 105 9.78 -21.54 -20.48
N ARG A 106 10.66 -20.71 -21.03
CA ARG A 106 11.04 -19.42 -20.41
C ARG A 106 9.85 -18.52 -20.21
N THR A 107 9.03 -18.37 -21.24
CA THR A 107 7.83 -17.53 -21.21
C THR A 107 6.87 -18.00 -20.12
N LEU A 108 6.58 -19.31 -20.06
CA LEU A 108 5.70 -19.88 -19.06
C LEU A 108 6.22 -19.69 -17.63
N VAL A 109 7.50 -20.02 -17.40
CA VAL A 109 8.12 -19.91 -16.06
C VAL A 109 8.16 -18.47 -15.59
N ASN A 110 8.57 -17.51 -16.45
CA ASN A 110 8.62 -16.10 -16.07
C ASN A 110 7.22 -15.51 -15.87
N GLY A 111 6.22 -15.92 -16.65
CA GLY A 111 4.84 -15.53 -16.46
C GLY A 111 4.28 -16.02 -15.11
N ALA A 112 4.50 -17.30 -14.80
CA ALA A 112 4.09 -17.87 -13.52
C ALA A 112 4.81 -17.21 -12.33
N ALA A 113 6.13 -17.00 -12.42
CA ALA A 113 6.91 -16.32 -11.41
C ALA A 113 6.40 -14.89 -11.14
N SER A 114 6.04 -14.16 -12.19
CA SER A 114 5.48 -12.79 -12.05
C SER A 114 4.12 -12.80 -11.37
N LEU A 115 3.27 -13.80 -11.60
CA LEU A 115 1.98 -13.97 -10.88
C LEU A 115 2.20 -14.31 -9.41
N VAL A 116 3.22 -15.10 -9.09
CA VAL A 116 3.60 -15.38 -7.70
C VAL A 116 4.03 -14.08 -7.00
N ILE A 117 4.83 -13.24 -7.67
CA ILE A 117 5.22 -11.93 -7.14
C ILE A 117 4.00 -11.04 -6.91
N LEU A 118 3.06 -10.99 -7.85
CA LEU A 118 1.81 -10.26 -7.70
C LEU A 118 1.04 -10.72 -6.47
N PHE A 119 0.89 -12.03 -6.29
CA PHE A 119 0.22 -12.61 -5.14
C PHE A 119 0.88 -12.21 -3.81
N PHE A 120 2.21 -12.33 -3.71
CA PHE A 120 2.93 -11.94 -2.50
C PHE A 120 2.89 -10.43 -2.25
N ALA A 121 2.99 -9.60 -3.29
CA ALA A 121 2.87 -8.16 -3.17
C ALA A 121 1.49 -7.76 -2.63
N GLU A 122 0.42 -8.37 -3.13
CA GLU A 122 -0.93 -8.12 -2.64
C GLU A 122 -1.15 -8.65 -1.22
N ALA A 123 -0.62 -9.83 -0.89
CA ALA A 123 -0.67 -10.37 0.46
C ALA A 123 0.06 -9.46 1.46
N PHE A 124 1.25 -8.99 1.10
CA PHE A 124 2.01 -8.03 1.90
C PHE A 124 1.25 -6.71 2.09
N ARG A 125 0.71 -6.14 1.01
CA ARG A 125 -0.09 -4.92 1.07
C ARG A 125 -1.28 -5.06 2.02
N ARG A 126 -2.00 -6.19 1.95
CA ARG A 126 -3.13 -6.47 2.84
C ARG A 126 -2.68 -6.64 4.30
N ALA A 127 -1.56 -7.31 4.53
CA ALA A 127 -1.03 -7.49 5.88
C ALA A 127 -0.64 -6.15 6.52
N VAL A 128 0.06 -5.29 5.78
CA VAL A 128 0.42 -3.94 6.23
C VAL A 128 -0.83 -3.11 6.55
N ARG A 129 -1.83 -3.13 5.67
CA ARG A 129 -3.07 -2.39 5.87
C ARG A 129 -3.80 -2.84 7.15
N ARG A 130 -3.95 -4.15 7.37
CA ARG A 130 -4.58 -4.67 8.61
C ARG A 130 -3.83 -4.25 9.85
N ALA A 131 -2.50 -4.37 9.86
CA ALA A 131 -1.69 -3.96 11.00
C ALA A 131 -1.82 -2.46 11.32
N THR A 132 -2.01 -1.62 10.30
CA THR A 132 -2.27 -0.18 10.48
C THR A 132 -3.66 0.07 11.05
N GLU A 133 -4.70 -0.58 10.50
CA GLU A 133 -6.08 -0.46 10.98
C GLU A 133 -6.22 -0.91 12.44
N GLU A 134 -5.57 -2.01 12.82
CA GLU A 134 -5.52 -2.50 14.22
C GLU A 134 -4.85 -1.50 15.16
N ARG A 135 -3.74 -0.91 14.73
CA ARG A 135 -3.02 0.10 15.52
C ARG A 135 -3.84 1.38 15.70
N ASP A 136 -4.50 1.85 14.66
CA ASP A 136 -5.34 3.05 14.71
C ASP A 136 -6.54 2.84 15.65
N ALA A 137 -7.16 1.65 15.62
CA ALA A 137 -8.22 1.27 16.56
C ALA A 137 -7.72 1.23 18.01
N GLU A 138 -6.49 0.73 18.25
CA GLU A 138 -5.88 0.73 19.60
C GLU A 138 -5.63 2.16 20.09
N ILE A 139 -5.12 3.04 19.25
CA ILE A 139 -4.90 4.47 19.60
C ILE A 139 -6.23 5.13 19.95
N GLN A 140 -7.27 4.96 19.13
CA GLN A 140 -8.59 5.53 19.42
C GLN A 140 -9.17 5.03 20.73
N THR A 141 -8.99 3.76 21.05
CA THR A 141 -9.45 3.18 22.33
C THR A 141 -8.70 3.79 23.51
N ARG A 142 -7.38 3.97 23.41
CA ARG A 142 -6.58 4.63 24.45
C ARG A 142 -7.00 6.08 24.64
N ASP A 143 -7.21 6.84 23.58
CA ASP A 143 -7.62 8.25 23.64
C ASP A 143 -9.00 8.38 24.31
N MET A 144 -9.93 7.48 24.01
CA MET A 144 -11.24 7.43 24.65
C MET A 144 -11.11 7.18 26.16
N LEU A 145 -10.28 6.21 26.57
CA LEU A 145 -10.06 5.89 27.99
C LEU A 145 -9.38 7.05 28.72
N LEU A 146 -8.41 7.70 28.11
CA LEU A 146 -7.77 8.90 28.69
C LEU A 146 -8.77 10.06 28.86
N GLY A 147 -9.64 10.28 27.90
CA GLY A 147 -10.73 11.26 28.00
C GLY A 147 -11.71 10.97 29.15
N GLU A 148 -12.09 9.70 29.33
CA GLU A 148 -12.95 9.28 30.43
C GLU A 148 -12.26 9.47 31.79
N LEU A 149 -10.96 9.12 31.89
CA LEU A 149 -10.18 9.33 33.11
C LEU A 149 -10.07 10.83 33.46
N ASP A 150 -9.79 11.68 32.48
CA ASP A 150 -9.72 13.14 32.69
C ASP A 150 -11.05 13.69 33.20
N HIS A 151 -12.16 13.26 32.58
CA HIS A 151 -13.50 13.66 33.00
C HIS A 151 -13.82 13.19 34.42
N ARG A 152 -13.52 11.94 34.77
CA ARG A 152 -13.71 11.42 36.15
C ARG A 152 -12.83 12.13 37.15
N THR A 153 -11.57 12.42 36.80
CA THR A 153 -10.64 13.15 37.66
C THR A 153 -11.16 14.55 37.96
N LYS A 154 -11.64 15.29 36.97
CA LYS A 154 -12.24 16.62 37.14
C LYS A 154 -13.48 16.56 38.05
N ASN A 155 -14.34 15.56 37.87
CA ASN A 155 -15.52 15.38 38.74
C ASN A 155 -15.15 15.08 40.18
N ASN A 156 -14.14 14.21 40.41
CA ASN A 156 -13.65 13.91 41.74
C ASN A 156 -13.05 15.15 42.41
N PHE A 157 -12.25 15.95 41.71
CA PHE A 157 -11.73 17.20 42.26
C PHE A 157 -12.83 18.20 42.59
N ALA A 158 -13.87 18.33 41.75
CA ALA A 158 -15.01 19.21 42.03
C ALA A 158 -15.77 18.75 43.30
N MET A 159 -15.94 17.43 43.47
CA MET A 159 -16.58 16.87 44.66
C MET A 159 -15.75 17.15 45.92
N VAL A 160 -14.43 16.93 45.90
CA VAL A 160 -13.54 17.21 47.01
C VAL A 160 -13.55 18.70 47.37
N ALA A 161 -13.48 19.58 46.37
CA ALA A 161 -13.55 21.04 46.58
C ALA A 161 -14.88 21.46 47.26
N SER A 162 -16.01 20.89 46.84
CA SER A 162 -17.31 21.16 47.44
C SER A 162 -17.41 20.70 48.87
N LEU A 163 -16.83 19.52 49.19
CA LEU A 163 -16.80 19.02 50.58
C LEU A 163 -15.94 19.90 51.50
N LEU A 164 -14.78 20.36 51.02
CA LEU A 164 -13.92 21.28 51.77
C LEU A 164 -14.61 22.63 52.03
N ASP A 165 -15.35 23.15 51.04
CA ASP A 165 -16.12 24.39 51.21
C ASP A 165 -17.25 24.24 52.25
N LEU A 166 -17.94 23.10 52.25
CA LEU A 166 -18.95 22.76 53.26
C LEU A 166 -18.33 22.66 54.66
N GLN A 167 -17.20 21.98 54.83
CA GLN A 167 -16.48 21.92 56.09
C GLN A 167 -16.06 23.30 56.61
N ARG A 168 -15.51 24.13 55.73
CA ARG A 168 -15.13 25.49 56.09
C ARG A 168 -16.31 26.33 56.60
N ARG A 169 -17.49 26.22 56.00
CA ARG A 169 -18.70 26.90 56.42
C ARG A 169 -19.21 26.37 57.76
N ALA A 170 -19.14 25.05 57.98
CA ALA A 170 -19.54 24.46 59.27
C ALA A 170 -18.69 24.94 60.44
N THR A 171 -17.33 24.98 60.24
CA THR A 171 -16.40 25.43 61.28
C THR A 171 -16.57 26.92 61.61
N SER A 172 -16.82 27.77 60.60
CA SER A 172 -17.04 29.19 60.84
C SER A 172 -18.41 29.51 61.50
N SER A 173 -19.33 28.56 61.51
CA SER A 173 -20.64 28.70 62.23
C SER A 173 -20.59 28.29 63.70
N GLU A 174 -19.57 27.55 64.17
CA GLU A 174 -19.35 27.18 65.57
C GLU A 174 -18.57 28.21 66.38
N GLU A 175 -17.94 29.22 65.74
CA GLU A 175 -17.18 30.26 66.41
C GLU A 175 -18.00 31.53 66.70
N VAL A 176 -19.31 31.57 66.50
CA VAL A 176 -20.24 32.64 66.81
C VAL A 176 -21.17 32.24 67.92
#